data_154cd5505d5b02dfb3a340a52bf4ec98
#
_entry.id   154cd5505d5b02dfb3a340a52bf4ec98
#
_cell.length_a   1.000
_cell.length_b   1.000
_cell.length_c   1.000
_cell.angle_alpha   90.00
_cell.angle_beta   90.00
_cell.angle_gamma   90.00
#
_symmetry.space_group_name_H-M   'P 1'
#
loop_
_entity.id
_entity.type
_entity.pdbx_description
1 polymer ?
#
loop_
_entity_poly.entity_id
_entity_poly.type
_entity_poly.pdbx_seq_one_letter_code
_entity_poly.pdbx_strand_id
1 'polypeptide(L)'
;MKAKKWLLMTLGITMAVLVAMTAVMVYIDPYFHYHGPVEGRPYMLYGSGAYEKYYNDGIGKHFKYDAMITGSSVTENFMASQVENLWQCRTVKTCFAGGTLREIDEHVKRSLAANAGVSMIIRGIDEDKLLNDKDAMPSDPPEYLYDNNLFNDVNYIFNKDTWLIPLRYNLQYMRENHASTSFDNYSSWSVKATFSKKRTLSQYERPQKQEEAAYTQEIHDSIQANIDQNIVCLLYTSDAADE
;
A
#
# COMPACT_ATOMS: atom_id res chain seq x y z
N MET A 1 -28.83 40.06 22.53
CA MET A 1 -29.24 39.57 21.18
C MET A 1 -28.12 39.55 20.15
N LYS A 2 -27.25 40.56 20.05
CA LYS A 2 -26.17 40.62 19.04
C LYS A 2 -25.15 39.50 19.17
N ALA A 3 -24.65 39.19 20.36
CA ALA A 3 -23.63 38.15 20.60
C ALA A 3 -24.13 36.73 20.23
N LYS A 4 -25.37 36.37 20.62
CA LYS A 4 -25.95 35.06 20.27
C LYS A 4 -26.12 34.90 18.79
N LYS A 5 -26.56 35.95 18.08
CA LYS A 5 -26.70 35.92 16.60
C LYS A 5 -25.34 35.79 15.92
N TRP A 6 -24.34 36.50 16.40
CA TRP A 6 -22.96 36.40 15.94
C TRP A 6 -22.42 34.98 16.12
N LEU A 7 -22.56 34.40 17.31
CA LEU A 7 -22.11 33.03 17.62
C LEU A 7 -22.76 31.99 16.68
N LEU A 8 -24.08 32.06 16.51
CA LEU A 8 -24.80 31.14 15.62
C LEU A 8 -24.35 31.29 14.16
N MET A 9 -24.11 32.52 13.71
CA MET A 9 -23.62 32.76 12.36
C MET A 9 -22.21 32.22 12.15
N THR A 10 -21.29 32.44 13.12
CA THR A 10 -19.94 31.89 13.06
C THR A 10 -19.98 30.36 13.06
N LEU A 11 -20.76 29.75 13.94
CA LEU A 11 -20.92 28.29 13.98
C LEU A 11 -21.47 27.75 12.66
N GLY A 12 -22.47 28.41 12.08
CA GLY A 12 -23.05 28.02 10.81
C GLY A 12 -22.05 28.10 9.65
N ILE A 13 -21.24 29.16 9.59
CA ILE A 13 -20.17 29.30 8.58
C ILE A 13 -19.11 28.22 8.78
N THR A 14 -18.66 27.99 10.01
CA THR A 14 -17.68 26.93 10.31
C THR A 14 -18.18 25.56 9.88
N MET A 15 -19.41 25.22 10.22
CA MET A 15 -20.01 23.95 9.78
C MET A 15 -20.12 23.84 8.26
N ALA A 16 -20.52 24.90 7.58
CA ALA A 16 -20.59 24.91 6.13
C ALA A 16 -19.20 24.68 5.49
N VAL A 17 -18.15 25.29 6.03
CA VAL A 17 -16.76 25.07 5.57
C VAL A 17 -16.32 23.63 5.81
N LEU A 18 -16.57 23.05 7.00
CA LEU A 18 -16.22 21.67 7.28
C LEU A 18 -16.95 20.69 6.37
N VAL A 19 -18.21 20.89 6.11
CA VAL A 19 -19.00 20.07 5.17
C VAL A 19 -18.45 20.19 3.75
N ALA A 20 -18.12 21.41 3.31
CA ALA A 20 -17.51 21.61 1.99
C ALA A 20 -16.14 20.93 1.86
N MET A 21 -15.30 21.03 2.88
CA MET A 21 -14.00 20.32 2.91
C MET A 21 -14.18 18.81 2.83
N THR A 22 -15.11 18.26 3.63
CA THR A 22 -15.43 16.82 3.60
C THR A 22 -15.92 16.40 2.20
N ALA A 23 -16.84 17.13 1.61
CA ALA A 23 -17.34 16.82 0.27
C ALA A 23 -16.24 16.84 -0.80
N VAL A 24 -15.35 17.82 -0.75
CA VAL A 24 -14.20 17.91 -1.66
C VAL A 24 -13.25 16.74 -1.45
N MET A 25 -12.95 16.36 -0.18
CA MET A 25 -12.06 15.26 0.10
C MET A 25 -12.62 13.91 -0.36
N VAL A 26 -13.88 13.64 -0.08
CA VAL A 26 -14.57 12.44 -0.58
C VAL A 26 -14.61 12.41 -2.12
N TYR A 27 -14.79 13.57 -2.76
CA TYR A 27 -14.82 13.68 -4.22
C TYR A 27 -13.44 13.42 -4.85
N ILE A 28 -12.36 13.94 -4.27
CA ILE A 28 -10.98 13.75 -4.78
C ILE A 28 -10.45 12.38 -4.44
N ASP A 29 -10.63 11.96 -3.20
CA ASP A 29 -10.24 10.67 -2.62
C ASP A 29 -8.82 10.20 -3.02
N PRO A 30 -7.77 10.93 -2.63
CA PRO A 30 -6.42 10.72 -3.14
C PRO A 30 -5.82 9.36 -2.82
N TYR A 31 -6.29 8.67 -1.78
CA TYR A 31 -5.82 7.33 -1.40
C TYR A 31 -6.83 6.22 -1.73
N PHE A 32 -7.90 6.55 -2.45
CA PHE A 32 -8.98 5.60 -2.80
C PHE A 32 -9.67 5.00 -1.58
N HIS A 33 -9.78 5.77 -0.49
CA HIS A 33 -10.37 5.29 0.75
C HIS A 33 -11.88 5.05 0.64
N TYR A 34 -12.58 5.91 -0.10
CA TYR A 34 -14.04 5.85 -0.27
C TYR A 34 -14.46 5.21 -1.59
N HIS A 35 -13.66 5.36 -2.64
CA HIS A 35 -14.02 4.83 -3.97
C HIS A 35 -12.78 4.57 -4.84
N GLY A 36 -12.91 3.70 -5.83
CA GLY A 36 -11.90 3.47 -6.84
C GLY A 36 -11.80 4.59 -7.88
N PRO A 37 -10.96 4.39 -8.89
CA PRO A 37 -10.83 5.33 -10.00
C PRO A 37 -12.18 5.60 -10.67
N VAL A 38 -12.46 6.87 -10.91
CA VAL A 38 -13.68 7.31 -11.60
C VAL A 38 -13.40 7.44 -13.09
N GLU A 39 -14.25 6.86 -13.92
CA GLU A 39 -14.11 6.93 -15.38
C GLU A 39 -14.06 8.39 -15.87
N GLY A 40 -13.12 8.66 -16.77
CA GLY A 40 -12.88 10.01 -17.30
C GLY A 40 -12.16 10.97 -16.36
N ARG A 41 -11.82 10.56 -15.14
CA ARG A 41 -11.02 11.34 -14.20
C ARG A 41 -9.60 10.78 -14.12
N PRO A 42 -8.56 11.61 -14.37
CA PRO A 42 -7.20 11.19 -14.20
C PRO A 42 -6.91 10.91 -12.71
N TYR A 43 -6.16 9.86 -12.45
CA TYR A 43 -5.64 9.54 -11.13
C TYR A 43 -4.16 9.18 -11.24
N MET A 44 -3.45 9.24 -10.14
CA MET A 44 -2.04 8.85 -10.08
C MET A 44 -1.81 7.83 -8.98
N LEU A 45 -1.05 6.80 -9.32
CA LEU A 45 -0.49 5.88 -8.35
C LEU A 45 0.88 6.42 -7.93
N TYR A 46 0.96 6.92 -6.71
CA TYR A 46 2.21 7.42 -6.16
C TYR A 46 2.83 6.42 -5.22
N GLY A 47 3.88 5.78 -5.68
CA GLY A 47 4.71 4.93 -4.87
C GLY A 47 6.07 5.57 -4.64
N SER A 48 6.38 5.91 -3.42
CA SER A 48 7.74 6.18 -2.98
C SER A 48 7.85 5.76 -1.52
N GLY A 49 8.22 4.52 -1.27
CA GLY A 49 8.67 3.94 0.00
C GLY A 49 8.01 4.32 1.33
N ALA A 50 7.23 5.37 1.37
CA ALA A 50 6.55 5.88 2.56
C ALA A 50 5.03 6.01 2.40
N TYR A 51 4.53 5.93 1.15
CA TYR A 51 3.12 6.21 0.87
C TYR A 51 2.31 4.98 0.51
N GLU A 52 2.93 3.84 0.21
CA GLU A 52 2.26 2.61 -0.17
C GLU A 52 1.22 2.19 0.88
N LYS A 53 1.55 2.29 2.16
CA LYS A 53 0.64 1.96 3.26
C LYS A 53 -0.66 2.77 3.27
N TYR A 54 -0.67 3.96 2.65
CA TYR A 54 -1.87 4.79 2.52
C TYR A 54 -2.71 4.43 1.30
N TYR A 55 -2.08 3.98 0.20
CA TYR A 55 -2.76 3.66 -1.05
C TYR A 55 -3.23 2.21 -1.14
N ASN A 56 -2.43 1.28 -0.61
CA ASN A 56 -2.62 -0.15 -0.85
C ASN A 56 -3.99 -0.65 -0.43
N ASP A 57 -4.50 -0.19 0.72
CA ASP A 57 -5.80 -0.63 1.22
C ASP A 57 -6.93 -0.19 0.30
N GLY A 58 -6.91 1.08 -0.14
CA GLY A 58 -7.87 1.59 -1.12
C GLY A 58 -7.78 0.89 -2.47
N ILE A 59 -6.56 0.62 -2.97
CA ILE A 59 -6.36 -0.18 -4.19
C ILE A 59 -6.97 -1.56 -4.01
N GLY A 60 -6.64 -2.25 -2.92
CA GLY A 60 -7.12 -3.58 -2.62
C GLY A 60 -8.65 -3.66 -2.53
N LYS A 61 -9.31 -2.64 -1.97
CA LYS A 61 -10.76 -2.60 -1.78
C LYS A 61 -11.55 -2.15 -3.01
N HIS A 62 -11.05 -1.16 -3.75
CA HIS A 62 -11.87 -0.39 -4.70
C HIS A 62 -11.47 -0.52 -6.16
N PHE A 63 -10.31 -1.10 -6.46
CA PHE A 63 -9.93 -1.38 -7.84
C PHE A 63 -10.56 -2.70 -8.32
N LYS A 64 -10.74 -2.80 -9.63
CA LYS A 64 -11.22 -4.03 -10.28
C LYS A 64 -10.02 -4.79 -10.82
N TYR A 65 -9.71 -5.94 -10.24
CA TYR A 65 -8.60 -6.79 -10.64
C TYR A 65 -8.91 -8.26 -10.41
N ASP A 66 -8.15 -9.12 -11.06
CA ASP A 66 -8.27 -10.57 -11.02
C ASP A 66 -7.03 -11.19 -10.33
N ALA A 67 -5.90 -10.45 -10.33
CA ALA A 67 -4.64 -10.85 -9.73
C ALA A 67 -4.02 -9.74 -8.88
N MET A 68 -3.33 -10.11 -7.81
CA MET A 68 -2.62 -9.19 -6.92
C MET A 68 -1.16 -9.61 -6.77
N ILE A 69 -0.25 -8.66 -6.94
CA ILE A 69 1.16 -8.79 -6.55
C ILE A 69 1.34 -8.08 -5.21
N THR A 70 1.83 -8.79 -4.21
CA THR A 70 2.07 -8.21 -2.88
C THR A 70 3.34 -8.76 -2.25
N GLY A 71 3.87 -8.08 -1.26
CA GLY A 71 5.11 -8.43 -0.59
C GLY A 71 5.81 -7.20 -0.03
N SER A 72 7.10 -7.34 0.24
CA SER A 72 7.94 -6.25 0.71
C SER A 72 8.55 -5.43 -0.44
N SER A 73 9.56 -4.61 -0.12
CA SER A 73 10.26 -3.74 -1.08
C SER A 73 10.93 -4.50 -2.23
N VAL A 74 11.29 -5.76 -2.08
CA VAL A 74 11.86 -6.58 -3.18
C VAL A 74 10.80 -6.80 -4.25
N THR A 75 9.57 -7.10 -3.84
CA THR A 75 8.43 -7.36 -4.72
C THR A 75 7.94 -6.11 -5.46
N GLU A 76 8.25 -4.92 -4.96
CA GLU A 76 7.91 -3.64 -5.62
C GLU A 76 8.42 -3.52 -7.05
N ASN A 77 9.49 -4.25 -7.39
CA ASN A 77 10.08 -4.23 -8.73
C ASN A 77 9.41 -5.20 -9.72
N PHE A 78 8.46 -6.01 -9.28
CA PHE A 78 7.71 -6.89 -10.18
C PHE A 78 6.81 -6.05 -11.08
N MET A 79 6.70 -6.46 -12.33
CA MET A 79 5.91 -5.77 -13.33
C MET A 79 4.52 -6.41 -13.44
N ALA A 80 3.50 -5.64 -13.12
CA ALA A 80 2.10 -6.09 -13.25
C ALA A 80 1.76 -6.45 -14.69
N SER A 81 2.28 -5.69 -15.67
CA SER A 81 2.10 -5.96 -17.10
C SER A 81 2.61 -7.33 -17.56
N GLN A 82 3.65 -7.87 -16.93
CA GLN A 82 4.13 -9.23 -17.23
C GLN A 82 3.12 -10.29 -16.77
N VAL A 83 2.53 -10.10 -15.59
CA VAL A 83 1.48 -10.98 -15.08
C VAL A 83 0.24 -10.91 -15.96
N GLU A 84 -0.19 -9.70 -16.33
CA GLU A 84 -1.31 -9.47 -17.22
C GLU A 84 -1.13 -10.14 -18.59
N ASN A 85 0.07 -10.03 -19.18
CA ASN A 85 0.38 -10.65 -20.46
C ASN A 85 0.42 -12.19 -20.40
N LEU A 86 0.94 -12.76 -19.30
CA LEU A 86 1.08 -14.20 -19.14
C LEU A 86 -0.26 -14.88 -18.87
N TRP A 87 -1.11 -14.29 -18.05
CA TRP A 87 -2.36 -14.91 -17.57
C TRP A 87 -3.62 -14.22 -18.07
N GLN A 88 -3.51 -13.17 -18.90
CA GLN A 88 -4.64 -12.43 -19.49
C GLN A 88 -5.63 -11.94 -18.42
N CYS A 89 -5.09 -11.43 -17.33
CA CYS A 89 -5.84 -10.96 -16.15
C CYS A 89 -5.46 -9.51 -15.81
N ARG A 90 -6.34 -8.79 -15.15
CA ARG A 90 -6.05 -7.45 -14.62
C ARG A 90 -5.28 -7.60 -13.32
N THR A 91 -4.15 -6.93 -13.22
CA THR A 91 -3.24 -7.11 -12.08
C THR A 91 -3.02 -5.79 -11.35
N VAL A 92 -3.16 -5.81 -10.03
CA VAL A 92 -2.73 -4.72 -9.14
C VAL A 92 -1.45 -5.11 -8.41
N LYS A 93 -0.67 -4.10 -8.02
CA LYS A 93 0.51 -4.27 -7.18
C LYS A 93 0.32 -3.50 -5.90
N THR A 94 0.40 -4.17 -4.74
CA THR A 94 0.19 -3.61 -3.41
C THR A 94 1.29 -4.11 -2.46
N CYS A 95 2.52 -3.65 -2.72
CA CYS A 95 3.68 -3.98 -1.90
C CYS A 95 3.88 -2.96 -0.78
N PHE A 96 4.62 -3.33 0.25
CA PHE A 96 4.89 -2.51 1.42
C PHE A 96 6.39 -2.39 1.65
N ALA A 97 6.98 -1.21 1.48
CA ALA A 97 8.39 -0.98 1.78
C ALA A 97 8.68 -1.31 3.25
N GLY A 98 9.54 -2.31 3.49
CA GLY A 98 9.82 -2.78 4.84
C GLY A 98 8.64 -3.50 5.54
N GLY A 99 7.59 -3.85 4.80
CA GLY A 99 6.37 -4.46 5.34
C GLY A 99 6.64 -5.72 6.17
N THR A 100 5.83 -5.91 7.20
CA THR A 100 5.84 -7.12 8.04
C THR A 100 4.94 -8.20 7.45
N LEU A 101 5.12 -9.44 7.88
CA LEU A 101 4.26 -10.54 7.43
C LEU A 101 2.79 -10.28 7.76
N ARG A 102 2.53 -9.85 8.99
CA ARG A 102 1.18 -9.54 9.47
C ARG A 102 0.54 -8.38 8.71
N GLU A 103 1.28 -7.29 8.45
CA GLU A 103 0.75 -6.16 7.68
C GLU A 103 0.28 -6.59 6.29
N ILE A 104 1.10 -7.41 5.60
CA ILE A 104 0.78 -7.93 4.28
C ILE A 104 -0.42 -8.88 4.34
N ASP A 105 -0.47 -9.79 5.33
CA ASP A 105 -1.57 -10.74 5.51
C ASP A 105 -2.91 -10.03 5.79
N GLU A 106 -2.91 -9.06 6.69
CA GLU A 106 -4.11 -8.30 7.00
C GLU A 106 -4.60 -7.49 5.81
N HIS A 107 -3.67 -6.94 5.00
CA HIS A 107 -4.02 -6.28 3.75
C HIS A 107 -4.65 -7.24 2.75
N VAL A 108 -4.06 -8.42 2.54
CA VAL A 108 -4.62 -9.46 1.66
C VAL A 108 -6.01 -9.87 2.11
N LYS A 109 -6.20 -10.13 3.40
CA LYS A 109 -7.53 -10.48 3.97
C LYS A 109 -8.58 -9.41 3.70
N ARG A 110 -8.25 -8.13 3.94
CA ARG A 110 -9.17 -7.01 3.65
C ARG A 110 -9.49 -6.90 2.16
N SER A 111 -8.50 -7.07 1.31
CA SER A 111 -8.65 -7.02 -0.15
C SER A 111 -9.54 -8.13 -0.68
N LEU A 112 -9.35 -9.37 -0.21
CA LEU A 112 -10.18 -10.53 -0.58
C LEU A 112 -11.60 -10.40 -0.06
N ALA A 113 -11.79 -9.86 1.15
CA ALA A 113 -13.12 -9.60 1.69
C ALA A 113 -13.91 -8.57 0.84
N ALA A 114 -13.22 -7.62 0.22
CA ALA A 114 -13.83 -6.62 -0.65
C ALA A 114 -14.00 -7.10 -2.10
N ASN A 115 -13.15 -8.02 -2.57
CA ASN A 115 -13.09 -8.49 -3.95
C ASN A 115 -13.09 -10.02 -4.03
N ALA A 116 -14.27 -10.63 -4.01
CA ALA A 116 -14.43 -12.07 -4.12
C ALA A 116 -13.98 -12.67 -5.49
N GLY A 117 -13.73 -11.83 -6.49
CA GLY A 117 -13.30 -12.24 -7.84
C GLY A 117 -11.79 -12.41 -8.01
N VAL A 118 -10.99 -12.18 -6.98
CA VAL A 118 -9.53 -12.36 -7.04
C VAL A 118 -9.22 -13.85 -7.14
N SER A 119 -8.56 -14.23 -8.23
CA SER A 119 -8.25 -15.64 -8.53
C SER A 119 -6.77 -15.99 -8.34
N MET A 120 -5.89 -14.97 -8.22
CA MET A 120 -4.45 -15.18 -8.12
C MET A 120 -3.80 -14.15 -7.21
N ILE A 121 -2.92 -14.61 -6.32
CA ILE A 121 -2.05 -13.77 -5.51
C ILE A 121 -0.61 -14.22 -5.73
N ILE A 122 0.23 -13.27 -6.15
CA ILE A 122 1.68 -13.45 -6.24
C ILE A 122 2.29 -12.72 -5.04
N ARG A 123 2.79 -13.49 -4.07
CA ARG A 123 3.37 -12.96 -2.85
C ARG A 123 4.88 -13.16 -2.83
N GLY A 124 5.63 -12.07 -2.74
CA GLY A 124 7.04 -12.13 -2.40
C GLY A 124 7.22 -12.36 -0.91
N ILE A 125 8.07 -13.33 -0.56
CA ILE A 125 8.44 -13.63 0.83
C ILE A 125 9.95 -13.44 0.95
N ASP A 126 10.37 -12.53 1.81
CA ASP A 126 11.78 -12.26 2.07
C ASP A 126 12.26 -13.13 3.23
N GLU A 127 13.46 -13.66 3.11
CA GLU A 127 14.07 -14.53 4.10
C GLU A 127 14.18 -13.83 5.47
N ASP A 128 14.59 -12.57 5.51
CA ASP A 128 14.73 -11.79 6.75
C ASP A 128 13.40 -11.61 7.49
N LYS A 129 12.26 -11.63 6.77
CA LYS A 129 10.93 -11.53 7.37
C LYS A 129 10.47 -12.82 8.03
N LEU A 130 10.99 -13.96 7.55
CA LEU A 130 10.72 -15.26 8.17
C LEU A 130 11.42 -15.42 9.53
N LEU A 131 12.49 -14.66 9.77
CA LEU A 131 13.22 -14.64 11.03
C LEU A 131 12.63 -13.69 12.07
N ASN A 132 11.77 -12.76 11.65
CA ASN A 132 11.15 -11.80 12.54
C ASN A 132 9.85 -12.34 13.14
N ASP A 133 9.40 -11.69 14.20
CA ASP A 133 8.10 -11.99 14.80
C ASP A 133 7.00 -11.84 13.73
N LYS A 134 6.29 -12.94 13.45
CA LYS A 134 5.19 -12.99 12.47
C LYS A 134 4.04 -12.05 12.81
N ASP A 135 3.87 -11.73 14.09
CA ASP A 135 2.81 -10.88 14.61
C ASP A 135 3.24 -9.40 14.73
N ALA A 136 4.49 -9.09 14.36
CA ALA A 136 4.96 -7.72 14.36
C ALA A 136 4.16 -6.83 13.40
N MET A 137 3.74 -5.67 13.88
CA MET A 137 3.13 -4.63 13.05
C MET A 137 4.12 -3.47 12.84
N PRO A 138 3.98 -2.70 11.76
CA PRO A 138 4.78 -1.48 11.58
C PRO A 138 4.49 -0.47 12.70
N SER A 139 5.45 0.40 12.97
CA SER A 139 5.39 1.35 14.09
C SER A 139 4.29 2.41 14.00
N ASP A 140 3.71 2.61 12.83
CA ASP A 140 2.71 3.65 12.59
C ASP A 140 1.81 3.30 11.40
N PRO A 141 0.92 2.29 11.54
CA PRO A 141 -0.05 1.96 10.50
C PRO A 141 -1.15 3.04 10.48
N PRO A 142 -1.61 3.48 9.29
CA PRO A 142 -2.75 4.39 9.19
C PRO A 142 -4.06 3.64 9.41
N GLU A 143 -4.32 3.21 10.65
CA GLU A 143 -5.47 2.36 11.02
C GLU A 143 -6.81 2.94 10.57
N TYR A 144 -6.93 4.27 10.55
CA TYR A 144 -8.13 4.95 10.07
C TYR A 144 -8.45 4.72 8.58
N LEU A 145 -7.49 4.22 7.79
CA LEU A 145 -7.73 3.80 6.40
C LEU A 145 -8.09 2.32 6.28
N TYR A 146 -7.82 1.53 7.34
CA TYR A 146 -7.91 0.07 7.30
C TYR A 146 -9.23 -0.46 7.86
N ASP A 147 -9.98 0.38 8.58
CA ASP A 147 -11.27 0.01 9.15
C ASP A 147 -12.46 0.57 8.34
N ASN A 148 -13.66 0.45 8.89
CA ASN A 148 -14.89 1.00 8.31
C ASN A 148 -15.53 2.03 9.26
N ASN A 149 -14.74 2.62 10.15
CA ASN A 149 -15.22 3.54 11.16
C ASN A 149 -15.17 5.00 10.65
N LEU A 150 -16.27 5.49 10.14
CA LEU A 150 -16.36 6.86 9.62
C LEU A 150 -16.04 7.96 10.63
N PHE A 151 -16.03 7.67 11.94
CA PHE A 151 -15.72 8.68 12.97
C PHE A 151 -14.23 9.00 13.06
N ASN A 152 -13.34 8.07 12.71
CA ASN A 152 -11.90 8.32 12.70
C ASN A 152 -11.40 8.84 11.34
N ASP A 153 -12.25 8.88 10.32
CA ASP A 153 -11.97 9.49 9.01
C ASP A 153 -11.64 10.98 9.12
N VAL A 154 -11.90 11.62 10.24
CA VAL A 154 -11.40 12.96 10.51
C VAL A 154 -9.88 13.07 10.33
N ASN A 155 -9.15 11.97 10.59
CA ASN A 155 -7.71 11.86 10.39
C ASN A 155 -7.33 11.80 8.90
N TYR A 156 -8.23 11.39 8.05
CA TYR A 156 -8.09 11.42 6.60
C TYR A 156 -8.52 12.76 6.02
N ILE A 157 -9.73 13.21 6.37
CA ILE A 157 -10.39 14.40 5.79
C ILE A 157 -9.65 15.68 6.13
N PHE A 158 -9.13 15.80 7.36
CA PHE A 158 -8.47 17.02 7.85
C PHE A 158 -6.95 16.89 7.97
N ASN A 159 -6.36 15.85 7.36
CA ASN A 159 -4.92 15.67 7.32
C ASN A 159 -4.31 16.59 6.26
N LYS A 160 -3.31 17.35 6.66
CA LYS A 160 -2.56 18.27 5.78
C LYS A 160 -1.99 17.55 4.55
N ASP A 161 -1.40 16.36 4.75
CA ASP A 161 -0.74 15.63 3.66
C ASP A 161 -1.75 15.09 2.65
N THR A 162 -2.92 14.67 3.11
CA THR A 162 -4.03 14.25 2.25
C THR A 162 -4.49 15.39 1.33
N TRP A 163 -4.46 16.63 1.79
CA TRP A 163 -4.78 17.80 0.96
C TRP A 163 -3.63 18.20 0.02
N LEU A 164 -2.39 18.10 0.48
CA LEU A 164 -1.23 18.54 -0.32
C LEU A 164 -0.86 17.54 -1.42
N ILE A 165 -1.11 16.25 -1.21
CA ILE A 165 -0.78 15.21 -2.18
C ILE A 165 -1.51 15.41 -3.50
N PRO A 166 -2.86 15.57 -3.54
CA PRO A 166 -3.55 15.82 -4.80
C PRO A 166 -3.07 17.07 -5.53
N LEU A 167 -2.78 18.15 -4.77
CA LEU A 167 -2.25 19.37 -5.37
C LEU A 167 -0.86 19.14 -5.97
N ARG A 168 0.01 18.44 -5.27
CA ARG A 168 1.37 18.13 -5.74
C ARG A 168 1.32 17.26 -7.00
N TYR A 169 0.41 16.28 -7.06
CA TYR A 169 0.27 15.38 -8.21
C TYR A 169 -0.34 16.06 -9.42
N ASN A 170 -1.37 16.86 -9.22
CA ASN A 170 -1.92 17.63 -10.32
C ASN A 170 -0.87 18.56 -10.94
N LEU A 171 -0.03 19.18 -10.11
CA LEU A 171 1.09 20.00 -10.60
C LEU A 171 2.16 19.16 -11.31
N GLN A 172 2.47 17.97 -10.81
CA GLN A 172 3.41 17.06 -11.44
C GLN A 172 2.86 16.51 -12.76
N TYR A 173 1.59 16.10 -12.78
CA TYR A 173 0.90 15.67 -13.99
C TYR A 173 0.89 16.73 -15.08
N MET A 174 0.58 17.97 -14.73
CA MET A 174 0.63 19.11 -15.67
C MET A 174 2.04 19.37 -16.20
N ARG A 175 3.06 19.14 -15.38
CA ARG A 175 4.47 19.37 -15.76
C ARG A 175 5.06 18.26 -16.61
N GLU A 176 4.73 17.01 -16.33
CA GLU A 176 5.36 15.82 -16.94
C GLU A 176 4.52 15.21 -18.07
N ASN A 177 3.30 15.68 -18.26
CA ASN A 177 2.34 15.16 -19.26
C ASN A 177 2.09 13.63 -19.17
N HIS A 178 2.35 13.03 -18.01
CA HIS A 178 2.21 11.60 -17.74
C HIS A 178 1.46 11.34 -16.44
N ALA A 179 0.21 10.87 -16.56
CA ALA A 179 -0.43 10.18 -15.43
C ALA A 179 0.20 8.79 -15.32
N SER A 180 0.91 8.51 -14.25
CA SER A 180 1.34 7.14 -13.96
C SER A 180 0.16 6.40 -13.35
N THR A 181 -0.60 5.73 -14.20
CA THR A 181 -1.67 4.80 -13.80
C THR A 181 -1.18 3.35 -13.84
N SER A 182 0.06 3.14 -14.23
CA SER A 182 0.65 1.81 -14.38
C SER A 182 1.16 1.27 -13.05
N PHE A 183 0.72 0.07 -12.71
CA PHE A 183 1.26 -0.67 -11.57
C PHE A 183 2.71 -1.14 -11.76
N ASP A 184 3.25 -1.11 -12.96
CA ASP A 184 4.68 -1.39 -13.18
C ASP A 184 5.57 -0.35 -12.48
N ASN A 185 5.15 0.92 -12.54
CA ASN A 185 5.88 2.04 -11.96
C ASN A 185 5.49 2.34 -10.52
N TYR A 186 4.33 1.84 -10.08
CA TYR A 186 3.88 2.05 -8.70
C TYR A 186 4.81 1.36 -7.72
N SER A 187 5.33 2.10 -6.75
CA SER A 187 6.30 1.66 -5.74
C SER A 187 7.65 1.18 -6.29
N SER A 188 7.84 1.04 -7.60
CA SER A 188 9.09 0.50 -8.15
C SER A 188 10.26 1.45 -7.93
N TRP A 189 11.23 1.01 -7.14
CA TRP A 189 12.48 1.75 -6.92
C TRP A 189 13.52 1.50 -8.02
N SER A 190 13.42 0.39 -8.75
CA SER A 190 14.35 0.04 -9.84
C SER A 190 14.25 1.00 -11.02
N VAL A 191 13.07 1.57 -11.28
CA VAL A 191 12.87 2.56 -12.37
C VAL A 191 13.73 3.81 -12.16
N LYS A 192 14.03 4.16 -10.90
CA LYS A 192 14.87 5.31 -10.54
C LYS A 192 16.33 4.93 -10.28
N ALA A 193 16.64 3.64 -10.28
CA ALA A 193 17.97 3.15 -9.97
C ALA A 193 18.87 3.21 -11.21
N THR A 194 19.98 3.90 -11.11
CA THR A 194 21.04 3.84 -12.12
C THR A 194 21.90 2.61 -11.86
N PHE A 195 21.66 1.55 -12.62
CA PHE A 195 22.50 0.37 -12.61
C PHE A 195 23.71 0.62 -13.50
N SER A 196 24.92 0.57 -12.94
CA SER A 196 26.16 0.63 -13.71
C SER A 196 27.19 -0.35 -13.16
N LYS A 197 28.04 -0.91 -14.02
CA LYS A 197 29.14 -1.80 -13.63
C LYS A 197 30.00 -1.17 -12.54
N LYS A 198 30.31 0.14 -12.64
CA LYS A 198 31.09 0.88 -11.64
C LYS A 198 30.40 0.89 -10.26
N ARG A 199 29.09 1.10 -10.22
CA ARG A 199 28.34 1.15 -8.97
C ARG A 199 28.25 -0.25 -8.32
N THR A 200 28.01 -1.26 -9.14
CA THR A 200 28.00 -2.67 -8.67
C THR A 200 29.36 -3.06 -8.10
N LEU A 201 30.45 -2.81 -8.82
CA LEU A 201 31.80 -3.10 -8.32
C LEU A 201 32.11 -2.35 -7.04
N SER A 202 31.74 -1.06 -6.94
CA SER A 202 31.96 -0.29 -5.70
C SER A 202 31.17 -0.79 -4.50
N GLN A 203 30.08 -1.52 -4.71
CA GLN A 203 29.35 -2.21 -3.64
C GLN A 203 30.06 -3.49 -3.19
N TYR A 204 30.62 -4.24 -4.14
CA TYR A 204 31.42 -5.43 -3.84
C TYR A 204 32.76 -5.09 -3.16
N GLU A 205 33.38 -3.96 -3.51
CA GLU A 205 34.64 -3.50 -2.93
C GLU A 205 34.48 -2.88 -1.53
N ARG A 206 33.25 -2.59 -1.07
CA ARG A 206 33.03 -2.21 0.31
C ARG A 206 33.30 -3.42 1.19
N PRO A 207 34.17 -3.31 2.22
CA PRO A 207 34.32 -4.38 3.18
C PRO A 207 32.92 -4.71 3.71
N GLN A 208 32.42 -5.85 3.31
CA GLN A 208 31.23 -6.41 3.94
C GLN A 208 31.65 -6.66 5.38
N LYS A 209 31.06 -5.95 6.33
CA LYS A 209 30.98 -6.42 7.68
C LYS A 209 30.07 -7.66 7.63
N GLN A 210 30.64 -8.75 7.16
CA GLN A 210 30.11 -10.06 7.45
C GLN A 210 30.35 -10.28 8.95
N GLU A 211 29.42 -9.88 9.76
CA GLU A 211 29.08 -10.72 10.88
C GLU A 211 28.52 -11.99 10.20
N GLU A 212 29.39 -12.94 9.92
CA GLU A 212 29.01 -14.33 9.79
C GLU A 212 28.43 -14.71 11.14
N ALA A 213 27.16 -14.41 11.35
CA ALA A 213 26.38 -15.10 12.37
C ALA A 213 26.51 -16.56 11.99
N ALA A 214 27.27 -17.33 12.80
CA ALA A 214 27.44 -18.74 12.57
C ALA A 214 26.03 -19.31 12.37
N TYR A 215 25.79 -19.86 11.18
CA TYR A 215 24.54 -20.50 10.85
C TYR A 215 24.41 -21.72 11.75
N THR A 216 23.74 -21.54 12.86
CA THR A 216 23.55 -22.58 13.86
C THR A 216 22.34 -23.43 13.50
N GLN A 217 22.33 -24.69 13.91
CA GLN A 217 21.15 -25.55 13.75
C GLN A 217 19.90 -24.92 14.38
N GLU A 218 20.07 -24.19 15.47
CA GLU A 218 18.98 -23.44 16.14
C GLU A 218 18.34 -22.38 15.23
N ILE A 219 19.15 -21.64 14.45
CA ILE A 219 18.66 -20.68 13.45
C ILE A 219 17.91 -21.42 12.35
N HIS A 220 18.45 -22.53 11.84
CA HIS A 220 17.79 -23.34 10.82
C HIS A 220 16.43 -23.84 11.29
N ASP A 221 16.37 -24.40 12.51
CA ASP A 221 15.12 -24.94 13.07
C ASP A 221 14.09 -23.84 13.32
N SER A 222 14.55 -22.66 13.71
CA SER A 222 13.69 -21.48 13.87
C SER A 222 13.11 -21.00 12.52
N ILE A 223 13.93 -20.95 11.47
CA ILE A 223 13.49 -20.62 10.11
C ILE A 223 12.46 -21.64 9.63
N GLN A 224 12.76 -22.95 9.77
CA GLN A 224 11.88 -24.02 9.33
C GLN A 224 10.52 -23.95 10.06
N ALA A 225 10.52 -23.76 11.37
CA ALA A 225 9.30 -23.62 12.17
C ALA A 225 8.46 -22.41 11.73
N ASN A 226 9.10 -21.28 11.41
CA ASN A 226 8.40 -20.09 10.90
C ASN A 226 7.85 -20.31 9.49
N ILE A 227 8.59 -21.00 8.61
CA ILE A 227 8.12 -21.36 7.27
C ILE A 227 6.88 -22.27 7.38
N ASP A 228 6.96 -23.32 8.17
CA ASP A 228 5.87 -24.29 8.34
C ASP A 228 4.62 -23.59 8.89
N GLN A 229 4.77 -22.72 9.86
CA GLN A 229 3.66 -21.96 10.44
C GLN A 229 3.04 -20.97 9.46
N ASN A 230 3.83 -20.31 8.63
CA ASN A 230 3.34 -19.36 7.62
C ASN A 230 2.66 -20.09 6.45
N ILE A 231 3.17 -21.25 6.02
CA ILE A 231 2.54 -22.08 5.00
C ILE A 231 1.19 -22.61 5.47
N VAL A 232 1.11 -23.07 6.70
CA VAL A 232 -0.18 -23.51 7.30
C VAL A 232 -1.18 -22.34 7.34
N CYS A 233 -0.74 -21.13 7.67
CA CYS A 233 -1.60 -19.96 7.68
C CYS A 233 -2.13 -19.60 6.28
N LEU A 234 -1.32 -19.77 5.22
CA LEU A 234 -1.71 -19.53 3.82
C LEU A 234 -2.68 -20.62 3.29
N LEU A 235 -2.50 -21.86 3.68
CA LEU A 235 -3.39 -22.97 3.31
C LEU A 235 -4.75 -22.86 4.01
N TYR A 236 -4.77 -22.43 5.27
CA TYR A 236 -6.02 -22.25 6.03
C TYR A 236 -6.91 -21.14 5.49
N THR A 237 -6.35 -20.13 4.82
CA THR A 237 -7.14 -19.04 4.22
C THR A 237 -7.78 -19.45 2.89
N SER A 238 -7.27 -20.48 2.19
CA SER A 238 -7.90 -20.98 0.97
C SER A 238 -9.12 -21.86 1.27
N ASP A 239 -9.07 -22.63 2.36
CA ASP A 239 -10.19 -23.51 2.74
C ASP A 239 -11.36 -22.74 3.38
N ALA A 240 -11.11 -21.58 3.99
CA ALA A 240 -12.16 -20.73 4.57
C ALA A 240 -12.98 -19.96 3.54
N ALA A 241 -12.60 -20.00 2.26
CA ALA A 241 -13.35 -19.39 1.17
C ALA A 241 -14.38 -20.35 0.53
N ASP A 242 -14.34 -21.63 0.90
CA ASP A 242 -15.23 -22.68 0.38
C ASP A 242 -16.35 -23.08 1.36
N GLU A 243 -16.45 -22.45 2.55
CA GLU A 243 -17.59 -22.55 3.48
C GLU A 243 -18.42 -21.24 3.46
#